data_3dbd5d355de27de09c2493c48a1fb469
#
_entry.id   3dbd5d355de27de09c2493c48a1fb469
#
_cell.length_a   1.000
_cell.length_b   1.000
_cell.length_c   1.000
_cell.angle_alpha   90.00
_cell.angle_beta   90.00
_cell.angle_gamma   90.00
#
_symmetry.space_group_name_H-M   'P 1'
#
loop_
_entity.id
_entity.type
_entity.pdbx_description
1 polymer ?
#
loop_
_entity_poly.entity_id
_entity_poly.type
_entity_poly.pdbx_seq_one_letter_code
_entity_poly.pdbx_strand_id
1 'polypeptide(L)'
;MPVNVKVINAKEFIRSTVSGALDFAESKRAILDLASQIKQPGEYEVLIDIRGAETILSIADLYELAVALAGQSSLIDSKIGLLGPMSGVDQAHFFETVAQNRGARIRAFTDFEEAITWLILREQAF
;
A
#
# COMPACT_ATOMS: atom_id res chain seq x y z
N MET A 1 -5.20 -1.42 16.91
CA MET A 1 -4.05 -1.69 16.08
C MET A 1 -3.30 -0.43 15.74
N PRO A 2 -2.03 -0.37 16.02
CA PRO A 2 -1.28 0.84 15.70
C PRO A 2 -0.99 0.93 14.21
N VAL A 3 -1.52 1.97 13.60
CA VAL A 3 -1.15 2.39 12.26
C VAL A 3 -0.41 3.71 12.41
N ASN A 4 0.85 3.72 12.05
CA ASN A 4 1.65 4.93 12.07
C ASN A 4 1.80 5.45 10.65
N VAL A 5 1.31 6.66 10.43
CA VAL A 5 1.46 7.34 9.15
C VAL A 5 2.43 8.49 9.35
N LYS A 6 3.53 8.47 8.60
CA LYS A 6 4.52 9.54 8.65
C LYS A 6 4.69 10.13 7.27
N VAL A 7 4.60 11.44 7.21
CA VAL A 7 4.93 12.17 5.99
C VAL A 7 6.44 12.45 6.01
N ILE A 8 7.13 11.96 5.02
CA ILE A 8 8.57 12.17 4.88
C ILE A 8 8.78 13.20 3.77
N ASN A 9 9.30 14.34 4.17
CA ASN A 9 9.41 15.49 3.27
C ASN A 9 10.50 15.36 2.21
N ALA A 10 11.35 14.37 2.30
CA ALA A 10 12.38 14.20 1.28
C ALA A 10 11.78 13.60 0.02
N LYS A 11 11.05 14.41 -0.72
CA LYS A 11 10.32 14.00 -1.91
C LYS A 11 9.05 13.23 -1.61
N GLU A 12 8.52 13.56 -0.48
CA GLU A 12 7.09 13.42 -0.33
C GLU A 12 6.59 12.01 -0.58
N PHE A 13 7.06 11.08 0.20
CA PHE A 13 6.32 9.86 0.31
C PHE A 13 5.78 9.68 1.72
N ILE A 14 4.66 8.99 1.81
CA ILE A 14 3.99 8.69 3.06
C ILE A 14 4.30 7.23 3.39
N ARG A 15 4.84 7.00 4.57
CA ARG A 15 5.06 5.65 5.06
C ARG A 15 4.00 5.30 6.07
N SER A 16 3.23 4.26 5.78
CA SER A 16 2.27 3.68 6.70
C SER A 16 2.83 2.36 7.20
N THR A 17 3.08 2.26 8.50
CA THR A 17 3.59 1.03 9.11
C THR A 17 2.47 0.42 9.94
N VAL A 18 2.17 -0.85 9.67
CA VAL A 18 1.12 -1.58 10.35
C VAL A 18 1.72 -2.79 11.01
N SER A 19 1.39 -3.03 12.28
CA SER A 19 1.88 -4.16 13.04
C SER A 19 0.73 -4.84 13.78
N GLY A 20 0.98 -6.07 14.24
CA GLY A 20 -0.01 -6.86 14.95
C GLY A 20 -0.92 -7.64 14.01
N ALA A 21 -2.00 -8.19 14.55
CA ALA A 21 -2.93 -9.00 13.77
C ALA A 21 -3.85 -8.09 12.95
N LEU A 22 -3.95 -8.36 11.66
CA LEU A 22 -4.77 -7.61 10.72
C LEU A 22 -5.93 -8.47 10.22
N ASP A 23 -7.15 -8.12 10.61
CA ASP A 23 -8.33 -8.68 9.99
C ASP A 23 -8.84 -7.75 8.87
N PHE A 24 -9.97 -8.12 8.26
CA PHE A 24 -10.55 -7.34 7.18
C PHE A 24 -10.90 -5.91 7.61
N ALA A 25 -11.58 -5.77 8.74
CA ALA A 25 -12.06 -4.47 9.20
C ALA A 25 -10.91 -3.51 9.50
N GLU A 26 -9.87 -4.02 10.15
CA GLU A 26 -8.70 -3.20 10.48
C GLU A 26 -7.90 -2.83 9.24
N SER A 27 -7.78 -3.76 8.30
CA SER A 27 -7.09 -3.51 7.02
C SER A 27 -7.83 -2.47 6.20
N LYS A 28 -9.16 -2.55 6.15
CA LYS A 28 -9.96 -1.57 5.43
C LYS A 28 -9.85 -0.19 6.07
N ARG A 29 -9.88 -0.14 7.40
CA ARG A 29 -9.71 1.12 8.13
C ARG A 29 -8.35 1.74 7.82
N ALA A 30 -7.29 0.94 7.79
CA ALA A 30 -5.96 1.42 7.49
C ALA A 30 -5.89 2.05 6.09
N ILE A 31 -6.53 1.44 5.10
CA ILE A 31 -6.60 1.99 3.75
C ILE A 31 -7.34 3.33 3.74
N LEU A 32 -8.48 3.40 4.41
CA LEU A 32 -9.28 4.63 4.45
C LEU A 32 -8.55 5.75 5.19
N ASP A 33 -7.89 5.43 6.30
CA ASP A 33 -7.11 6.40 7.06
C ASP A 33 -5.95 6.93 6.23
N LEU A 34 -5.26 6.04 5.52
CA LEU A 34 -4.18 6.43 4.62
C LEU A 34 -4.69 7.36 3.53
N ALA A 35 -5.80 7.01 2.91
CA ALA A 35 -6.40 7.85 1.86
C ALA A 35 -6.75 9.24 2.39
N SER A 36 -7.21 9.33 3.63
CA SER A 36 -7.57 10.61 4.25
C SER A 36 -6.36 11.48 4.56
N GLN A 37 -5.16 10.92 4.66
CA GLN A 37 -3.94 11.66 4.91
C GLN A 37 -3.43 12.39 3.66
N ILE A 38 -3.85 11.96 2.49
CA ILE A 38 -3.40 12.54 1.23
C ILE A 38 -4.34 13.68 0.85
N LYS A 39 -3.88 14.90 1.01
CA LYS A 39 -4.69 16.09 0.73
C LYS A 39 -4.68 16.48 -0.74
N GLN A 40 -3.59 16.16 -1.43
CA GLN A 40 -3.43 16.51 -2.84
C GLN A 40 -3.03 15.26 -3.61
N PRO A 41 -3.97 14.65 -4.33
CA PRO A 41 -3.69 13.42 -5.08
C PRO A 41 -2.55 13.61 -6.08
N GLY A 42 -1.69 12.61 -6.18
CA GLY A 42 -0.56 12.63 -7.10
C GLY A 42 0.70 13.30 -6.58
N GLU A 43 0.65 13.97 -5.44
CA GLU A 43 1.84 14.61 -4.87
C GLU A 43 2.72 13.69 -4.04
N TYR A 44 2.15 12.61 -3.56
CA TYR A 44 2.86 11.70 -2.64
C TYR A 44 2.94 10.31 -3.23
N GLU A 45 4.11 9.72 -3.06
CA GLU A 45 4.26 8.28 -3.22
C GLU A 45 3.98 7.63 -1.86
N VAL A 46 3.52 6.39 -1.85
CA VAL A 46 3.05 5.74 -0.63
C VAL A 46 3.80 4.43 -0.41
N LEU A 47 4.32 4.24 0.79
CA LEU A 47 4.89 2.96 1.21
C LEU A 47 4.02 2.40 2.34
N ILE A 48 3.42 1.24 2.10
CA ILE A 48 2.66 0.52 3.12
C ILE A 48 3.54 -0.64 3.60
N ASP A 49 4.00 -0.53 4.83
CA ASP A 49 4.90 -1.53 5.42
C ASP A 49 4.11 -2.42 6.38
N ILE A 50 3.87 -3.65 5.96
CA ILE A 50 3.15 -4.65 6.75
C ILE A 50 4.03 -5.81 7.17
N ARG A 51 5.35 -5.62 7.15
CA ARG A 51 6.28 -6.71 7.52
C ARG A 51 6.08 -7.19 8.95
N GLY A 52 5.67 -6.30 9.85
CA GLY A 52 5.40 -6.63 11.24
C GLY A 52 3.97 -7.07 11.52
N ALA A 53 3.14 -7.20 10.49
CA ALA A 53 1.74 -7.57 10.65
C ALA A 53 1.54 -9.05 10.35
N GLU A 54 0.58 -9.62 11.05
CA GLU A 54 0.09 -10.98 10.78
C GLU A 54 -1.30 -10.85 10.20
N THR A 55 -1.45 -11.22 8.93
CA THR A 55 -2.72 -11.05 8.24
C THR A 55 -3.59 -12.29 8.39
N ILE A 56 -4.85 -12.06 8.73
CA ILE A 56 -5.87 -13.11 8.84
C ILE A 56 -6.94 -12.75 7.80
N LEU A 57 -6.62 -12.99 6.53
CA LEU A 57 -7.44 -12.55 5.41
C LEU A 57 -7.70 -13.71 4.46
N SER A 58 -8.96 -13.87 4.07
CA SER A 58 -9.34 -14.80 3.01
C SER A 58 -9.05 -14.20 1.64
N ILE A 59 -9.15 -15.03 0.61
CA ILE A 59 -9.03 -14.56 -0.78
C ILE A 59 -10.10 -13.48 -1.07
N ALA A 60 -11.32 -13.70 -0.59
CA ALA A 60 -12.39 -12.72 -0.78
C ALA A 60 -12.08 -11.40 -0.07
N ASP A 61 -11.50 -11.47 1.12
CA ASP A 61 -11.07 -10.27 1.86
C ASP A 61 -10.01 -9.51 1.08
N LEU A 62 -9.02 -10.20 0.56
CA LEU A 62 -7.95 -9.58 -0.22
C LEU A 62 -8.50 -8.91 -1.47
N TYR A 63 -9.44 -9.56 -2.14
CA TYR A 63 -10.09 -8.98 -3.31
C TYR A 63 -10.82 -7.69 -2.95
N GLU A 64 -11.65 -7.72 -1.91
CA GLU A 64 -12.42 -6.54 -1.50
C GLU A 64 -11.52 -5.40 -1.04
N LEU A 65 -10.42 -5.71 -0.34
CA LEU A 65 -9.47 -4.69 0.09
C LEU A 65 -8.76 -4.04 -1.11
N ALA A 66 -8.39 -4.84 -2.09
CA ALA A 66 -7.75 -4.31 -3.30
C ALA A 66 -8.71 -3.39 -4.08
N VAL A 67 -9.99 -3.77 -4.17
CA VAL A 67 -11.03 -2.95 -4.78
C VAL A 67 -11.20 -1.65 -3.99
N ALA A 68 -11.23 -1.73 -2.66
CA ALA A 68 -11.37 -0.55 -1.81
C ALA A 68 -10.20 0.42 -1.99
N LEU A 69 -8.98 -0.11 -2.05
CA LEU A 69 -7.79 0.71 -2.26
C LEU A 69 -7.84 1.41 -3.62
N ALA A 70 -8.14 0.67 -4.67
CA ALA A 70 -8.20 1.22 -6.02
C ALA A 70 -9.34 2.22 -6.19
N GLY A 71 -10.36 2.13 -5.34
CA GLY A 71 -11.49 3.06 -5.34
C GLY A 71 -11.23 4.39 -4.65
N GLN A 72 -10.07 4.56 -4.00
CA GLN A 72 -9.74 5.81 -3.31
C GLN A 72 -9.11 6.78 -4.29
N SER A 73 -9.81 7.87 -4.58
CA SER A 73 -9.34 8.87 -5.57
C SER A 73 -7.99 9.49 -5.17
N SER A 74 -7.72 9.61 -3.87
CA SER A 74 -6.45 10.17 -3.40
C SER A 74 -5.28 9.21 -3.57
N LEU A 75 -5.54 7.92 -3.72
CA LEU A 75 -4.49 6.91 -3.84
C LEU A 75 -4.21 6.48 -5.28
N ILE A 76 -5.21 6.62 -6.17
CA ILE A 76 -5.13 6.05 -7.50
C ILE A 76 -4.01 6.65 -8.35
N ASP A 77 -3.64 7.90 -8.09
CA ASP A 77 -2.61 8.60 -8.85
C ASP A 77 -1.22 8.48 -8.23
N SER A 78 -1.10 7.84 -7.09
CA SER A 78 0.17 7.66 -6.40
C SER A 78 0.75 6.29 -6.69
N LYS A 79 2.08 6.22 -6.76
CA LYS A 79 2.73 4.91 -6.66
C LYS A 79 2.56 4.39 -5.24
N ILE A 80 2.19 3.13 -5.12
CA ILE A 80 2.00 2.48 -3.83
C ILE A 80 2.91 1.27 -3.77
N GLY A 81 3.89 1.31 -2.86
CA GLY A 81 4.72 0.14 -2.57
C GLY A 81 4.13 -0.61 -1.39
N LEU A 82 3.80 -1.86 -1.59
CA LEU A 82 3.33 -2.74 -0.51
C LEU A 82 4.49 -3.62 -0.08
N LEU A 83 5.04 -3.34 1.08
CA LEU A 83 6.20 -4.06 1.61
C LEU A 83 5.72 -5.07 2.65
N GLY A 84 5.82 -6.34 2.33
CA GLY A 84 5.32 -7.41 3.17
C GLY A 84 6.38 -8.43 3.53
N PRO A 85 6.05 -9.36 4.44
CA PRO A 85 6.97 -10.43 4.78
C PRO A 85 7.02 -11.48 3.66
N MET A 86 8.13 -12.21 3.61
CA MET A 86 8.29 -13.31 2.64
C MET A 86 7.17 -14.34 2.74
N SER A 87 6.70 -14.59 3.96
CA SER A 87 5.64 -15.57 4.20
C SER A 87 4.30 -15.18 3.56
N GLY A 88 4.11 -13.91 3.23
CA GLY A 88 2.87 -13.42 2.64
C GLY A 88 2.98 -13.05 1.18
N VAL A 89 4.03 -13.49 0.48
CA VAL A 89 4.30 -13.03 -0.88
C VAL A 89 3.18 -13.39 -1.86
N ASP A 90 2.58 -14.57 -1.74
CA ASP A 90 1.51 -14.98 -2.66
C ASP A 90 0.26 -14.13 -2.47
N GLN A 91 -0.08 -13.82 -1.22
CA GLN A 91 -1.21 -12.96 -0.89
C GLN A 91 -0.97 -11.54 -1.38
N ALA A 92 0.25 -11.04 -1.22
CA ALA A 92 0.61 -9.71 -1.68
C ALA A 92 0.53 -9.62 -3.20
N HIS A 93 0.96 -10.64 -3.93
CA HIS A 93 0.85 -10.67 -5.39
C HIS A 93 -0.60 -10.73 -5.85
N PHE A 94 -1.44 -11.47 -5.17
CA PHE A 94 -2.86 -11.49 -5.51
C PHE A 94 -3.48 -10.10 -5.33
N PHE A 95 -3.21 -9.46 -4.20
CA PHE A 95 -3.68 -8.11 -3.93
C PHE A 95 -3.19 -7.12 -4.98
N GLU A 96 -1.91 -7.18 -5.30
CA GLU A 96 -1.29 -6.33 -6.32
C GLU A 96 -2.00 -6.49 -7.66
N THR A 97 -2.22 -7.72 -8.09
CA THR A 97 -2.85 -8.00 -9.39
C THR A 97 -4.25 -7.44 -9.46
N VAL A 98 -5.07 -7.66 -8.44
CA VAL A 98 -6.44 -7.15 -8.43
C VAL A 98 -6.46 -5.63 -8.45
N ALA A 99 -5.62 -5.00 -7.63
CA ALA A 99 -5.57 -3.54 -7.56
C ALA A 99 -5.06 -2.93 -8.87
N GLN A 100 -4.04 -3.52 -9.48
CA GLN A 100 -3.51 -3.07 -10.77
C GLN A 100 -4.57 -3.16 -11.88
N ASN A 101 -5.34 -4.23 -11.88
CA ASN A 101 -6.41 -4.41 -12.87
C ASN A 101 -7.50 -3.35 -12.73
N ARG A 102 -7.56 -2.66 -11.60
CA ARG A 102 -8.50 -1.57 -11.36
C ARG A 102 -7.86 -0.19 -11.45
N GLY A 103 -6.65 -0.12 -11.95
CA GLY A 103 -5.97 1.13 -12.24
C GLY A 103 -5.01 1.65 -11.18
N ALA A 104 -4.82 0.93 -10.07
CA ALA A 104 -3.87 1.35 -9.05
C ALA A 104 -2.43 1.11 -9.52
N ARG A 105 -1.54 2.01 -9.14
CA ARG A 105 -0.11 1.91 -9.44
C ARG A 105 0.60 1.30 -8.24
N ILE A 106 0.27 0.07 -7.94
CA ILE A 106 0.78 -0.64 -6.77
C ILE A 106 1.75 -1.74 -7.17
N ARG A 107 2.77 -1.94 -6.34
CA ARG A 107 3.72 -3.03 -6.53
C ARG A 107 4.08 -3.62 -5.18
N ALA A 108 4.16 -4.93 -5.12
CA ALA A 108 4.49 -5.67 -3.89
C ALA A 108 5.99 -5.94 -3.82
N PHE A 109 6.53 -5.79 -2.62
CA PHE A 109 7.96 -6.01 -2.34
C PHE A 109 8.11 -6.76 -1.03
N THR A 110 9.24 -7.44 -0.90
CA THR A 110 9.68 -8.03 0.36
C THR A 110 10.96 -7.38 0.89
N ASP A 111 11.59 -6.53 0.09
CA ASP A 111 12.82 -5.83 0.44
C ASP A 111 12.57 -4.33 0.45
N PHE A 112 12.97 -3.69 1.56
CA PHE A 112 12.76 -2.26 1.76
C PHE A 112 13.47 -1.41 0.70
N GLU A 113 14.72 -1.75 0.41
CA GLU A 113 15.51 -0.95 -0.54
C GLU A 113 14.94 -1.02 -1.96
N GLU A 114 14.46 -2.19 -2.35
CA GLU A 114 13.81 -2.34 -3.65
C GLU A 114 12.53 -1.51 -3.72
N ALA A 115 11.75 -1.52 -2.65
CA ALA A 115 10.52 -0.72 -2.59
C ALA A 115 10.81 0.76 -2.70
N ILE A 116 11.77 1.26 -1.93
CA ILE A 116 12.16 2.67 -1.95
C ILE A 116 12.70 3.06 -3.33
N THR A 117 13.55 2.23 -3.91
CA THR A 117 14.12 2.50 -5.23
C THR A 117 13.02 2.66 -6.27
N TRP A 118 12.03 1.77 -6.24
CA TRP A 118 10.90 1.86 -7.16
C TRP A 118 10.08 3.12 -6.92
N LEU A 119 9.83 3.47 -5.66
CA LEU A 119 9.01 4.64 -5.32
C LEU A 119 9.66 5.94 -5.75
N ILE A 120 10.97 6.09 -5.58
CA ILE A 120 11.67 7.33 -5.91
C ILE A 120 12.10 7.39 -7.37
N LEU A 121 12.08 6.26 -8.08
CA LEU A 121 12.48 6.22 -9.47
C LEU A 121 11.45 6.97 -10.30
N ARG A 122 11.89 8.05 -10.94
CA ARG A 122 11.02 8.79 -11.84
C ARG A 122 10.92 8.04 -13.16
N GLU A 123 9.70 7.74 -13.55
CA GLU A 123 9.46 7.21 -14.88
C GLU A 123 9.72 8.34 -15.87
N GLN A 124 10.63 8.10 -16.78
CA GLN A 124 10.84 9.02 -17.87
C GLN A 124 9.86 8.69 -18.97
N ALA A 125 9.12 9.69 -19.39
CA ALA A 125 8.26 9.57 -20.55
C ALA A 125 9.13 9.61 -21.80
N PHE A 126 8.99 8.62 -22.61
CA PHE A 126 9.66 8.56 -23.89
C PHE A 126 8.66 8.75 -25.01
#